data_d6412c05a76213853a9cec9215e65399
#
_entry.id   d6412c05a76213853a9cec9215e65399
#
_cell.length_a   1.000
_cell.length_b   1.000
_cell.length_c   1.000
_cell.angle_alpha   90.00
_cell.angle_beta   90.00
_cell.angle_gamma   90.00
#
_symmetry.space_group_name_H-M   'P 1'
#
loop_
_entity.id
_entity.type
_entity.pdbx_description
1 polymer ?
#
loop_
_entity_poly.entity_id
_entity_poly.type
_entity_poly.pdbx_seq_one_letter_code
_entity_poly.pdbx_strand_id
1 'polypeptide(L)'
;MPPPGAVLVLGEALIDLVPAEGGPGTARRYAAEPGGAPVNVAVGLARLGTPSFFAGALGGDAFAGDLERVLTGAGVDTSLTGRSPLPTTLAVTDPRPDTTGYHFHLAATATFEIPDHAEAAGAFSAVYAGGLAAVVAPAAESVAATARAAARSSVLMVDPNVRVDRSIAPRDGARSLRDLCALAHVVKVSDEDLAALWPGESAEDSCARLAAGGRLVLLTRGAHGSTAFTADGERVAVPATPVTVVNTIGAGDAFAAAVLHRLAALAPPPGGPVRVTREQAADILAFAGRAAAAVVSGPGTALTGPLARDTVDLTRLALDTTSDARTAGPGHRWLLDLPEEPVTVVG
;
A
#
# COMPACT_ATOMS: atom_id res chain seq x y z
N MET A 1 -4.03 19.18 18.85
CA MET A 1 -3.97 19.19 17.37
C MET A 1 -2.72 18.41 16.94
N PRO A 2 -2.80 17.60 15.90
CA PRO A 2 -1.63 16.92 15.36
C PRO A 2 -0.56 17.93 14.90
N PRO A 3 0.73 17.56 14.91
CA PRO A 3 1.79 18.41 14.43
C PRO A 3 1.71 18.61 12.90
N PRO A 4 2.32 19.68 12.35
CA PRO A 4 2.39 19.87 10.91
C PRO A 4 3.00 18.66 10.19
N GLY A 5 2.44 18.31 9.03
CA GLY A 5 2.87 17.16 8.26
C GLY A 5 2.34 15.81 8.78
N ALA A 6 1.52 15.80 9.83
CA ALA A 6 0.97 14.57 10.38
C ALA A 6 0.05 13.85 9.38
N VAL A 7 0.13 12.53 9.39
CA VAL A 7 -0.67 11.63 8.54
C VAL A 7 -1.56 10.75 9.41
N LEU A 8 -2.86 10.69 9.08
CA LEU A 8 -3.82 9.76 9.66
C LEU A 8 -3.87 8.50 8.79
N VAL A 9 -3.59 7.35 9.39
CA VAL A 9 -3.64 6.06 8.72
C VAL A 9 -4.87 5.29 9.20
N LEU A 10 -5.83 5.09 8.30
CA LEU A 10 -7.13 4.51 8.59
C LEU A 10 -7.23 3.10 8.02
N GLY A 11 -7.57 2.13 8.86
CA GLY A 11 -7.83 0.76 8.42
C GLY A 11 -7.60 -0.32 9.47
N GLU A 12 -7.51 -1.56 9.01
CA GLU A 12 -7.42 -2.75 9.85
C GLU A 12 -6.06 -2.90 10.56
N ALA A 13 -6.14 -3.51 11.76
CA ALA A 13 -5.03 -4.13 12.46
C ALA A 13 -5.34 -5.62 12.65
N LEU A 14 -4.43 -6.48 12.29
CA LEU A 14 -4.62 -7.94 12.32
C LEU A 14 -3.33 -8.67 12.66
N ILE A 15 -3.45 -9.99 12.88
CA ILE A 15 -2.29 -10.87 13.00
C ILE A 15 -2.21 -11.75 11.75
N ASP A 16 -1.06 -11.73 11.10
CA ASP A 16 -0.72 -12.68 10.06
C ASP A 16 -0.19 -13.97 10.70
N LEU A 17 -0.89 -15.09 10.42
CA LEU A 17 -0.42 -16.43 10.78
C LEU A 17 0.35 -17.00 9.59
N VAL A 18 1.68 -16.93 9.69
CA VAL A 18 2.59 -17.38 8.64
C VAL A 18 3.10 -18.78 8.95
N PRO A 19 3.11 -19.73 7.99
CA PRO A 19 3.65 -21.06 8.23
C PRO A 19 5.08 -21.00 8.72
N ALA A 20 5.36 -21.74 9.82
CA ALA A 20 6.69 -21.86 10.42
C ALA A 20 7.19 -23.29 10.32
N GLU A 21 8.50 -23.47 10.18
CA GLU A 21 9.14 -24.78 10.09
C GLU A 21 9.02 -25.58 11.40
N GLY A 22 9.00 -26.90 11.29
CA GLY A 22 9.27 -27.83 12.38
C GLY A 22 8.14 -28.02 13.42
N GLY A 23 7.08 -28.76 13.04
CA GLY A 23 6.14 -29.37 14.00
C GLY A 23 6.37 -30.87 14.12
N PRO A 24 6.16 -31.49 15.30
CA PRO A 24 6.20 -32.95 15.43
C PRO A 24 5.00 -33.58 14.67
N GLY A 25 5.28 -34.59 13.85
CA GLY A 25 4.25 -35.33 13.12
C GLY A 25 3.46 -34.47 12.13
N THR A 26 2.13 -34.49 12.20
CA THR A 26 1.22 -33.75 11.34
C THR A 26 0.87 -32.35 11.87
N ALA A 27 1.44 -31.92 12.98
CA ALA A 27 1.16 -30.61 13.58
C ALA A 27 1.77 -29.50 12.72
N ARG A 28 0.94 -28.57 12.27
CA ARG A 28 1.40 -27.34 11.61
C ARG A 28 1.72 -26.27 12.65
N ARG A 29 2.81 -25.55 12.42
CA ARG A 29 3.17 -24.40 13.24
C ARG A 29 2.98 -23.13 12.43
N TYR A 30 2.58 -22.09 13.12
CA TYR A 30 2.47 -20.74 12.55
C TYR A 30 3.18 -19.75 13.46
N ALA A 31 3.93 -18.83 12.89
CA ALA A 31 4.34 -17.62 13.56
C ALA A 31 3.18 -16.62 13.50
N ALA A 32 2.90 -15.98 14.63
CA ALA A 32 1.90 -14.91 14.71
C ALA A 32 2.64 -13.57 14.59
N GLU A 33 2.44 -12.87 13.48
CA GLU A 33 3.10 -11.61 13.19
C GLU A 33 2.09 -10.47 13.18
N PRO A 34 2.31 -9.38 13.96
CA PRO A 34 1.52 -8.16 13.87
C PRO A 34 1.55 -7.61 12.44
N GLY A 35 0.38 -7.38 11.86
CA GLY A 35 0.22 -7.00 10.47
C GLY A 35 -1.04 -6.17 10.20
N GLY A 36 -1.41 -6.14 8.94
CA GLY A 36 -2.40 -5.25 8.37
C GLY A 36 -1.71 -4.12 7.60
N ALA A 37 -2.11 -3.92 6.35
CA ALA A 37 -1.49 -2.90 5.50
C ALA A 37 -1.47 -1.51 6.17
N PRO A 38 -2.55 -1.04 6.82
CA PRO A 38 -2.54 0.25 7.51
C PRO A 38 -1.55 0.29 8.69
N VAL A 39 -1.37 -0.79 9.43
CA VAL A 39 -0.37 -0.88 10.50
C VAL A 39 1.04 -0.72 9.94
N ASN A 40 1.35 -1.44 8.85
CA ASN A 40 2.64 -1.36 8.18
C ASN A 40 2.91 0.05 7.62
N VAL A 41 1.89 0.70 7.04
CA VAL A 41 1.99 2.09 6.56
C VAL A 41 2.24 3.06 7.70
N ALA A 42 1.52 2.94 8.82
CA ALA A 42 1.70 3.80 10.00
C ALA A 42 3.10 3.67 10.60
N VAL A 43 3.58 2.44 10.76
CA VAL A 43 4.94 2.14 11.22
C VAL A 43 5.98 2.68 10.25
N GLY A 44 5.78 2.47 8.95
CA GLY A 44 6.66 2.97 7.90
C GLY A 44 6.82 4.50 7.94
N LEU A 45 5.71 5.23 8.04
CA LEU A 45 5.71 6.70 8.17
C LEU A 45 6.50 7.15 9.40
N ALA A 46 6.23 6.57 10.57
CA ALA A 46 6.93 6.91 11.80
C ALA A 46 8.45 6.64 11.68
N ARG A 47 8.85 5.53 11.08
CA ARG A 47 10.26 5.17 10.83
C ARG A 47 10.94 6.11 9.83
N LEU A 48 10.18 6.70 8.90
CA LEU A 48 10.67 7.73 7.98
C LEU A 48 10.71 9.13 8.62
N GLY A 49 10.20 9.28 9.85
CA GLY A 49 10.19 10.56 10.58
C GLY A 49 8.96 11.43 10.31
N THR A 50 7.91 10.89 9.69
CA THR A 50 6.62 11.57 9.54
C THR A 50 5.75 11.29 10.76
N PRO A 51 5.18 12.31 11.43
CA PRO A 51 4.22 12.10 12.50
C PRO A 51 3.03 11.27 12.00
N SER A 52 2.84 10.08 12.56
CA SER A 52 1.87 9.10 12.11
C SER A 52 0.86 8.78 13.20
N PHE A 53 -0.42 8.79 12.86
CA PHE A 53 -1.54 8.47 13.73
C PHE A 53 -2.29 7.26 13.17
N PHE A 54 -2.54 6.27 14.01
CA PHE A 54 -3.28 5.08 13.60
C PHE A 54 -4.75 5.18 14.04
N ALA A 55 -5.65 5.10 13.08
CA ALA A 55 -7.10 5.17 13.28
C ALA A 55 -7.76 3.85 12.84
N GLY A 56 -7.38 2.77 13.49
CA GLY A 56 -8.00 1.46 13.39
C GLY A 56 -8.75 1.10 14.66
N ALA A 57 -8.96 -0.20 14.90
CA ALA A 57 -9.45 -0.72 16.16
C ALA A 57 -8.60 -1.90 16.62
N LEU A 58 -8.29 -1.95 17.93
CA LEU A 58 -7.56 -3.03 18.56
C LEU A 58 -8.51 -3.85 19.44
N GLY A 59 -8.32 -5.16 19.44
CA GLY A 59 -9.14 -6.12 20.16
C GLY A 59 -8.90 -6.16 21.66
N GLY A 60 -9.58 -7.08 22.34
CA GLY A 60 -9.49 -7.31 23.79
C GLY A 60 -8.59 -8.49 24.17
N ASP A 61 -7.68 -8.93 23.32
CA ASP A 61 -6.85 -10.11 23.52
C ASP A 61 -5.33 -9.80 23.56
N ALA A 62 -4.50 -10.83 23.73
CA ALA A 62 -3.05 -10.67 23.77
C ALA A 62 -2.46 -10.15 22.45
N PHE A 63 -3.05 -10.51 21.32
CA PHE A 63 -2.62 -10.05 20.00
C PHE A 63 -2.80 -8.53 19.83
N ALA A 64 -3.84 -7.96 20.41
CA ALA A 64 -4.01 -6.50 20.43
C ALA A 64 -2.86 -5.81 21.17
N GLY A 65 -2.35 -6.43 22.24
CA GLY A 65 -1.16 -5.94 22.98
C GLY A 65 0.11 -6.02 22.11
N ASP A 66 0.25 -7.01 21.24
CA ASP A 66 1.37 -7.14 20.32
C ASP A 66 1.31 -6.04 19.25
N LEU A 67 0.15 -5.81 18.65
CA LEU A 67 -0.09 -4.73 17.70
C LEU A 67 0.18 -3.34 18.30
N GLU A 68 -0.30 -3.10 19.52
CA GLU A 68 -0.06 -1.83 20.22
C GLU A 68 1.44 -1.61 20.51
N ARG A 69 2.17 -2.65 20.89
CA ARG A 69 3.63 -2.56 21.08
C ARG A 69 4.37 -2.26 19.78
N VAL A 70 3.95 -2.81 18.66
CA VAL A 70 4.55 -2.51 17.35
C VAL A 70 4.29 -1.06 16.96
N LEU A 71 3.06 -0.58 17.09
CA LEU A 71 2.69 0.78 16.76
C LEU A 71 3.43 1.80 17.64
N THR A 72 3.30 1.67 18.97
CA THR A 72 3.91 2.61 19.92
C THR A 72 5.44 2.52 19.94
N GLY A 73 6.00 1.31 19.79
CA GLY A 73 7.44 1.10 19.66
C GLY A 73 8.07 1.73 18.42
N ALA A 74 7.27 1.95 17.38
CA ALA A 74 7.68 2.72 16.19
C ALA A 74 7.48 4.25 16.34
N GLY A 75 6.79 4.69 17.39
CA GLY A 75 6.44 6.10 17.58
C GLY A 75 5.14 6.53 16.91
N VAL A 76 4.26 5.58 16.56
CA VAL A 76 2.92 5.89 16.04
C VAL A 76 2.02 6.36 17.19
N ASP A 77 1.29 7.44 16.99
CA ASP A 77 0.27 7.91 17.92
C ASP A 77 -1.01 7.07 17.79
N THR A 78 -1.42 6.44 18.90
CA THR A 78 -2.60 5.56 18.96
C THR A 78 -3.79 6.24 19.66
N SER A 79 -3.77 7.54 19.86
CA SER A 79 -4.85 8.27 20.55
C SER A 79 -6.19 8.23 19.82
N LEU A 80 -6.19 7.99 18.51
CA LEU A 80 -7.36 7.82 17.68
C LEU A 80 -7.72 6.35 17.42
N THR A 81 -6.99 5.41 18.02
CA THR A 81 -7.26 3.99 17.85
C THR A 81 -8.42 3.55 18.74
N GLY A 82 -9.45 2.96 18.12
CA GLY A 82 -10.59 2.37 18.83
C GLY A 82 -10.18 1.16 19.69
N ARG A 83 -10.96 0.88 20.72
CA ARG A 83 -10.82 -0.30 21.59
C ARG A 83 -12.08 -1.12 21.52
N SER A 84 -11.95 -2.40 21.23
CA SER A 84 -13.05 -3.34 21.10
C SER A 84 -12.87 -4.49 22.09
N PRO A 85 -13.96 -4.99 22.70
CA PRO A 85 -13.91 -6.23 23.47
C PRO A 85 -13.80 -7.48 22.59
N LEU A 86 -13.99 -7.34 21.27
CA LEU A 86 -13.90 -8.43 20.32
C LEU A 86 -12.45 -8.88 20.10
N PRO A 87 -12.22 -10.13 19.65
CA PRO A 87 -10.88 -10.63 19.38
C PRO A 87 -10.25 -9.92 18.17
N THR A 88 -8.93 -9.99 18.10
CA THR A 88 -8.15 -9.52 16.96
C THR A 88 -8.46 -10.36 15.71
N THR A 89 -8.53 -9.72 14.57
CA THR A 89 -8.65 -10.37 13.25
C THR A 89 -7.40 -11.20 12.94
N LEU A 90 -7.59 -12.40 12.39
CA LEU A 90 -6.49 -13.26 11.94
C LEU A 90 -6.52 -13.41 10.41
N ALA A 91 -5.36 -13.26 9.79
CA ALA A 91 -5.12 -13.62 8.40
C ALA A 91 -4.22 -14.87 8.38
N VAL A 92 -4.75 -15.99 7.91
CA VAL A 92 -4.02 -17.26 7.87
C VAL A 92 -3.48 -17.46 6.47
N THR A 93 -2.17 -17.51 6.31
CA THR A 93 -1.54 -17.83 5.02
C THR A 93 -1.78 -19.30 4.68
N ASP A 94 -2.28 -19.58 3.49
CA ASP A 94 -2.44 -20.95 3.00
C ASP A 94 -1.07 -21.54 2.66
N PRO A 95 -0.65 -22.65 3.31
CA PRO A 95 0.66 -23.23 3.09
C PRO A 95 0.78 -24.04 1.80
N ARG A 96 -0.28 -24.14 0.99
CA ARG A 96 -0.23 -24.88 -0.28
C ARG A 96 0.59 -24.10 -1.32
N PRO A 97 1.54 -24.76 -2.03
CA PRO A 97 2.45 -24.08 -2.93
C PRO A 97 1.79 -23.48 -4.19
N ASP A 98 0.59 -23.91 -4.49
CA ASP A 98 -0.22 -23.47 -5.64
C ASP A 98 -1.20 -22.35 -5.31
N THR A 99 -1.20 -21.89 -4.05
CA THR A 99 -2.09 -20.81 -3.58
C THR A 99 -1.27 -19.74 -2.84
N THR A 100 -1.35 -18.51 -3.29
CA THR A 100 -0.85 -17.32 -2.55
C THR A 100 -1.96 -16.71 -1.70
N GLY A 101 -2.95 -17.50 -1.31
CA GLY A 101 -4.16 -17.04 -0.67
C GLY A 101 -4.02 -16.82 0.83
N TYR A 102 -4.78 -15.85 1.33
CA TYR A 102 -5.06 -15.68 2.74
C TYR A 102 -6.48 -16.19 3.03
N HIS A 103 -6.67 -16.74 4.23
CA HIS A 103 -7.98 -16.99 4.81
C HIS A 103 -8.17 -16.06 5.99
N PHE A 104 -9.14 -15.16 5.89
CA PHE A 104 -9.41 -14.20 6.95
C PHE A 104 -10.47 -14.72 7.92
N HIS A 105 -10.15 -14.69 9.20
CA HIS A 105 -11.09 -14.89 10.28
C HIS A 105 -11.57 -13.53 10.77
N LEU A 106 -12.65 -13.03 10.13
CA LEU A 106 -13.14 -11.66 10.23
C LEU A 106 -14.38 -11.52 11.12
N ALA A 107 -15.23 -12.55 11.16
CA ALA A 107 -16.53 -12.46 11.81
C ALA A 107 -16.39 -12.14 13.31
N ALA A 108 -17.07 -11.10 13.75
CA ALA A 108 -17.08 -10.64 15.14
C ALA A 108 -15.64 -10.37 15.66
N THR A 109 -14.83 -9.62 14.90
CA THR A 109 -13.50 -9.18 15.31
C THR A 109 -13.41 -7.66 15.37
N ALA A 110 -12.37 -7.17 16.04
CA ALA A 110 -12.14 -5.75 16.30
C ALA A 110 -12.04 -4.88 15.04
N THR A 111 -11.57 -5.43 13.91
CA THR A 111 -11.45 -4.69 12.65
C THR A 111 -12.76 -4.05 12.20
N PHE A 112 -13.91 -4.58 12.61
CA PHE A 112 -15.22 -4.03 12.25
C PHE A 112 -15.68 -2.86 13.13
N GLU A 113 -15.01 -2.57 14.23
CA GLU A 113 -15.39 -1.53 15.18
C GLU A 113 -14.50 -0.27 15.07
N ILE A 114 -14.05 0.05 13.85
CA ILE A 114 -13.29 1.27 13.58
C ILE A 114 -14.19 2.50 13.77
N PRO A 115 -13.81 3.44 14.66
CA PRO A 115 -14.58 4.67 14.85
C PRO A 115 -14.60 5.55 13.59
N ASP A 116 -15.64 6.38 13.46
CA ASP A 116 -15.68 7.44 12.46
C ASP A 116 -14.77 8.60 12.89
N HIS A 117 -13.85 8.99 12.04
CA HIS A 117 -12.90 10.07 12.26
C HIS A 117 -13.13 11.27 11.30
N ALA A 118 -14.33 11.40 10.73
CA ALA A 118 -14.64 12.46 9.77
C ALA A 118 -14.38 13.86 10.32
N GLU A 119 -14.68 14.11 11.61
CA GLU A 119 -14.42 15.40 12.26
C GLU A 119 -12.92 15.70 12.43
N ALA A 120 -12.11 14.67 12.66
CA ALA A 120 -10.68 14.82 12.87
C ALA A 120 -9.88 14.89 11.56
N ALA A 121 -10.43 14.40 10.44
CA ALA A 121 -9.71 14.24 9.19
C ALA A 121 -9.03 15.52 8.69
N GLY A 122 -9.69 16.68 8.82
CA GLY A 122 -9.18 17.98 8.38
C GLY A 122 -8.01 18.53 9.20
N ALA A 123 -7.68 17.92 10.32
CA ALA A 123 -6.53 18.32 11.13
C ALA A 123 -5.20 17.70 10.64
N PHE A 124 -5.25 16.76 9.71
CA PHE A 124 -4.11 16.04 9.16
C PHE A 124 -3.73 16.55 7.77
N SER A 125 -2.42 16.55 7.48
CA SER A 125 -1.91 16.90 6.14
C SER A 125 -2.32 15.89 5.09
N ALA A 126 -2.37 14.61 5.47
CA ALA A 126 -2.86 13.54 4.61
C ALA A 126 -3.61 12.47 5.41
N VAL A 127 -4.51 11.77 4.73
CA VAL A 127 -5.22 10.59 5.23
C VAL A 127 -4.98 9.43 4.26
N TYR A 128 -4.57 8.30 4.80
CA TYR A 128 -4.47 7.03 4.07
C TYR A 128 -5.70 6.18 4.37
N ALA A 129 -6.29 5.57 3.34
CA ALA A 129 -7.40 4.64 3.46
C ALA A 129 -7.32 3.54 2.39
N GLY A 130 -7.83 2.36 2.72
CA GLY A 130 -7.89 1.22 1.81
C GLY A 130 -7.97 -0.11 2.54
N GLY A 131 -7.64 -1.18 1.81
CA GLY A 131 -7.56 -2.52 2.37
C GLY A 131 -8.89 -3.11 2.83
N LEU A 132 -8.79 -4.01 3.78
CA LEU A 132 -9.88 -4.86 4.24
C LEU A 132 -10.99 -4.06 4.96
N ALA A 133 -10.61 -3.09 5.77
CA ALA A 133 -11.56 -2.25 6.51
C ALA A 133 -12.45 -1.40 5.59
N ALA A 134 -12.00 -1.13 4.37
CA ALA A 134 -12.76 -0.36 3.39
C ALA A 134 -13.89 -1.17 2.71
N VAL A 135 -13.91 -2.49 2.87
CA VAL A 135 -14.87 -3.37 2.19
C VAL A 135 -15.77 -4.15 3.13
N VAL A 136 -15.46 -4.16 4.41
CA VAL A 136 -16.19 -4.97 5.41
C VAL A 136 -17.01 -4.05 6.30
N ALA A 137 -18.35 -4.23 6.29
CA ALA A 137 -19.26 -3.48 7.15
C ALA A 137 -19.20 -3.99 8.61
N PRO A 138 -19.39 -3.10 9.62
CA PRO A 138 -19.67 -1.67 9.52
C PRO A 138 -18.44 -0.78 9.33
N ALA A 139 -17.21 -1.27 9.44
CA ALA A 139 -15.98 -0.48 9.30
C ALA A 139 -15.94 0.29 7.98
N ALA A 140 -16.42 -0.31 6.88
CA ALA A 140 -16.46 0.33 5.57
C ALA A 140 -17.24 1.66 5.55
N GLU A 141 -18.26 1.79 6.40
CA GLU A 141 -19.05 3.02 6.53
C GLU A 141 -18.25 4.13 7.22
N SER A 142 -17.55 3.81 8.31
CA SER A 142 -16.64 4.72 9.03
C SER A 142 -15.48 5.16 8.15
N VAL A 143 -14.87 4.21 7.42
CA VAL A 143 -13.79 4.49 6.46
C VAL A 143 -14.28 5.42 5.36
N ALA A 144 -15.44 5.15 4.77
CA ALA A 144 -16.00 5.99 3.71
C ALA A 144 -16.40 7.39 4.21
N ALA A 145 -16.91 7.54 5.44
CA ALA A 145 -17.25 8.82 6.03
C ALA A 145 -15.98 9.67 6.26
N THR A 146 -14.95 9.08 6.87
CA THR A 146 -13.66 9.71 7.10
C THR A 146 -12.97 10.09 5.78
N ALA A 147 -12.98 9.20 4.77
CA ALA A 147 -12.40 9.47 3.46
C ALA A 147 -13.10 10.64 2.74
N ARG A 148 -14.44 10.72 2.81
CA ARG A 148 -15.19 11.85 2.24
C ARG A 148 -14.84 13.18 2.92
N ALA A 149 -14.63 13.18 4.22
CA ALA A 149 -14.20 14.36 4.95
C ALA A 149 -12.76 14.75 4.55
N ALA A 150 -11.85 13.79 4.52
CA ALA A 150 -10.47 13.98 4.10
C ALA A 150 -10.35 14.53 2.67
N ALA A 151 -11.17 14.05 1.76
CA ALA A 151 -11.19 14.52 0.36
C ALA A 151 -11.53 16.02 0.23
N ARG A 152 -12.12 16.64 1.25
CA ARG A 152 -12.46 18.08 1.25
C ARG A 152 -11.44 18.95 1.99
N SER A 153 -10.65 18.38 2.88
CA SER A 153 -9.88 19.15 3.86
C SER A 153 -8.45 18.67 4.08
N SER A 154 -8.03 17.61 3.41
CA SER A 154 -6.71 16.98 3.50
C SER A 154 -6.30 16.41 2.15
N VAL A 155 -5.11 15.82 2.05
CA VAL A 155 -4.75 14.95 0.94
C VAL A 155 -5.26 13.53 1.26
N LEU A 156 -6.21 13.04 0.48
CA LEU A 156 -6.65 11.65 0.59
C LEU A 156 -5.82 10.77 -0.35
N MET A 157 -5.07 9.82 0.22
CA MET A 157 -4.43 8.74 -0.52
C MET A 157 -5.20 7.44 -0.31
N VAL A 158 -5.54 6.77 -1.40
CA VAL A 158 -6.19 5.45 -1.37
C VAL A 158 -5.27 4.40 -1.97
N ASP A 159 -5.09 3.32 -1.23
CA ASP A 159 -4.49 2.07 -1.69
C ASP A 159 -5.58 0.99 -1.58
N PRO A 160 -6.22 0.58 -2.68
CA PRO A 160 -7.30 -0.40 -2.61
C PRO A 160 -6.85 -1.71 -1.98
N ASN A 161 -5.59 -2.11 -2.23
CA ASN A 161 -4.96 -3.28 -1.63
C ASN A 161 -5.92 -4.48 -1.59
N VAL A 162 -6.42 -4.83 -2.78
CA VAL A 162 -7.52 -5.79 -2.97
C VAL A 162 -7.12 -7.16 -2.43
N ARG A 163 -7.97 -7.71 -1.59
CA ARG A 163 -7.82 -9.08 -1.09
C ARG A 163 -8.95 -9.92 -1.64
N VAL A 164 -8.58 -10.92 -2.46
CA VAL A 164 -9.54 -11.88 -3.01
C VAL A 164 -9.68 -13.02 -2.02
N ASP A 165 -10.74 -12.98 -1.22
CA ASP A 165 -11.11 -14.05 -0.30
C ASP A 165 -12.61 -14.31 -0.41
N ARG A 166 -13.01 -15.56 -0.25
CA ARG A 166 -14.43 -15.99 -0.31
C ARG A 166 -15.25 -15.48 0.89
N SER A 167 -14.61 -15.11 1.99
CA SER A 167 -15.25 -14.53 3.18
C SER A 167 -15.58 -13.06 3.01
N ILE A 168 -15.00 -12.39 2.01
CA ILE A 168 -15.27 -10.99 1.67
C ILE A 168 -16.18 -10.98 0.45
N ALA A 169 -17.36 -10.36 0.53
CA ALA A 169 -18.31 -10.30 -0.58
C ALA A 169 -17.69 -9.60 -1.82
N PRO A 170 -17.36 -10.34 -2.91
CA PRO A 170 -16.46 -9.82 -3.94
C PRO A 170 -17.02 -8.64 -4.74
N ARG A 171 -18.35 -8.58 -4.91
CA ARG A 171 -19.00 -7.56 -5.77
C ARG A 171 -19.15 -6.21 -5.09
N ASP A 172 -19.55 -6.20 -3.82
CA ASP A 172 -19.77 -4.97 -3.08
C ASP A 172 -18.44 -4.36 -2.64
N GLY A 173 -17.46 -5.19 -2.28
CA GLY A 173 -16.11 -4.76 -1.94
C GLY A 173 -15.39 -4.04 -3.09
N ALA A 174 -15.45 -4.57 -4.31
CA ALA A 174 -14.87 -3.92 -5.48
C ALA A 174 -15.53 -2.56 -5.78
N ARG A 175 -16.84 -2.44 -5.57
CA ARG A 175 -17.55 -1.16 -5.72
C ARG A 175 -17.08 -0.14 -4.70
N SER A 176 -17.03 -0.51 -3.41
CA SER A 176 -16.57 0.38 -2.33
C SER A 176 -15.17 0.90 -2.58
N LEU A 177 -14.24 0.03 -3.03
CA LEU A 177 -12.88 0.44 -3.36
C LEU A 177 -12.81 1.36 -4.59
N ARG A 178 -13.61 1.10 -5.63
CA ARG A 178 -13.71 2.03 -6.78
C ARG A 178 -14.25 3.39 -6.37
N ASP A 179 -15.27 3.43 -5.52
CA ASP A 179 -15.84 4.66 -4.99
C ASP A 179 -14.82 5.45 -4.15
N LEU A 180 -14.00 4.76 -3.34
CA LEU A 180 -12.89 5.38 -2.62
C LEU A 180 -11.82 5.94 -3.57
N CYS A 181 -11.41 5.18 -4.58
CA CYS A 181 -10.48 5.65 -5.60
C CYS A 181 -11.01 6.89 -6.33
N ALA A 182 -12.34 6.98 -6.51
CA ALA A 182 -12.96 8.15 -7.13
C ALA A 182 -12.93 9.40 -6.24
N LEU A 183 -12.84 9.25 -4.92
CA LEU A 183 -12.70 10.36 -3.96
C LEU A 183 -11.24 10.81 -3.80
N ALA A 184 -10.27 9.95 -4.06
CA ALA A 184 -8.87 10.16 -3.75
C ALA A 184 -8.21 11.28 -4.56
N HIS A 185 -7.22 11.95 -3.96
CA HIS A 185 -6.28 12.82 -4.64
C HIS A 185 -5.06 12.05 -5.16
N VAL A 186 -4.70 10.99 -4.44
CA VAL A 186 -3.62 10.06 -4.80
C VAL A 186 -4.15 8.64 -4.74
N VAL A 187 -3.94 7.87 -5.79
CA VAL A 187 -4.29 6.44 -5.85
C VAL A 187 -3.01 5.65 -6.09
N LYS A 188 -2.67 4.76 -5.15
CA LYS A 188 -1.62 3.76 -5.38
C LYS A 188 -2.29 2.44 -5.68
N VAL A 189 -1.90 1.81 -6.76
CA VAL A 189 -2.47 0.51 -7.21
C VAL A 189 -1.35 -0.41 -7.69
N SER A 190 -1.57 -1.71 -7.59
CA SER A 190 -0.81 -2.72 -8.31
C SER A 190 -1.54 -3.14 -9.60
N ASP A 191 -0.87 -3.87 -10.46
CA ASP A 191 -1.49 -4.51 -11.63
C ASP A 191 -2.55 -5.54 -11.22
N GLU A 192 -2.34 -6.27 -10.11
CA GLU A 192 -3.33 -7.19 -9.54
C GLU A 192 -4.58 -6.45 -9.04
N ASP A 193 -4.40 -5.31 -8.34
CA ASP A 193 -5.52 -4.48 -7.89
C ASP A 193 -6.37 -4.01 -9.07
N LEU A 194 -5.71 -3.54 -10.15
CA LEU A 194 -6.39 -3.07 -11.34
C LEU A 194 -7.16 -4.19 -12.06
N ALA A 195 -6.54 -5.36 -12.19
CA ALA A 195 -7.20 -6.53 -12.79
C ALA A 195 -8.46 -6.95 -11.99
N ALA A 196 -8.42 -6.82 -10.66
CA ALA A 196 -9.56 -7.14 -9.80
C ALA A 196 -10.66 -6.06 -9.84
N LEU A 197 -10.27 -4.77 -9.87
CA LEU A 197 -11.21 -3.66 -9.82
C LEU A 197 -11.82 -3.31 -11.17
N TRP A 198 -11.04 -3.42 -12.25
CA TRP A 198 -11.47 -3.10 -13.63
C TRP A 198 -11.10 -4.22 -14.60
N PRO A 199 -11.74 -5.40 -14.46
CA PRO A 199 -11.44 -6.53 -15.32
C PRO A 199 -11.72 -6.20 -16.80
N GLY A 200 -10.75 -6.54 -17.65
CA GLY A 200 -10.83 -6.29 -19.10
C GLY A 200 -10.25 -4.95 -19.57
N GLU A 201 -9.86 -4.04 -18.65
CA GLU A 201 -9.03 -2.89 -19.00
C GLU A 201 -7.54 -3.22 -18.83
N SER A 202 -6.67 -2.59 -19.64
CA SER A 202 -5.24 -2.62 -19.35
C SER A 202 -4.91 -1.79 -18.11
N ALA A 203 -3.81 -2.14 -17.42
CA ALA A 203 -3.38 -1.37 -16.25
C ALA A 203 -3.09 0.10 -16.60
N GLU A 204 -2.50 0.33 -17.77
CA GLU A 204 -2.21 1.66 -18.29
C GLU A 204 -3.48 2.48 -18.55
N ASP A 205 -4.49 1.88 -19.19
CA ASP A 205 -5.75 2.59 -19.51
C ASP A 205 -6.51 2.93 -18.23
N SER A 206 -6.56 2.01 -17.28
CA SER A 206 -7.17 2.25 -15.96
C SER A 206 -6.48 3.37 -15.21
N CYS A 207 -5.14 3.39 -15.18
CA CYS A 207 -4.36 4.45 -14.54
C CYS A 207 -4.56 5.80 -15.25
N ALA A 208 -4.51 5.83 -16.57
CA ALA A 208 -4.72 7.06 -17.36
C ALA A 208 -6.13 7.63 -17.15
N ARG A 209 -7.15 6.78 -17.11
CA ARG A 209 -8.54 7.16 -16.84
C ARG A 209 -8.71 7.72 -15.42
N LEU A 210 -8.07 7.10 -14.41
CA LEU A 210 -8.07 7.61 -13.04
C LEU A 210 -7.37 8.97 -12.95
N ALA A 211 -6.21 9.13 -13.61
CA ALA A 211 -5.44 10.36 -13.62
C ALA A 211 -6.17 11.49 -14.34
N ALA A 212 -6.87 11.22 -15.45
CA ALA A 212 -7.70 12.18 -16.15
C ALA A 212 -8.81 12.79 -15.26
N GLY A 213 -9.19 12.09 -14.19
CA GLY A 213 -10.07 12.62 -13.13
C GLY A 213 -9.38 13.57 -12.14
N GLY A 214 -8.17 14.05 -12.41
CA GLY A 214 -7.44 15.01 -11.59
C GLY A 214 -6.60 14.39 -10.47
N ARG A 215 -6.27 13.09 -10.53
CA ARG A 215 -5.55 12.34 -9.50
C ARG A 215 -4.10 12.11 -9.88
N LEU A 216 -3.23 12.02 -8.87
CA LEU A 216 -1.93 11.39 -9.03
C LEU A 216 -2.11 9.87 -8.86
N VAL A 217 -1.82 9.09 -9.90
CA VAL A 217 -1.95 7.62 -9.84
C VAL A 217 -0.57 6.99 -9.90
N LEU A 218 -0.30 6.09 -8.95
CA LEU A 218 0.98 5.42 -8.79
C LEU A 218 0.77 3.92 -8.98
N LEU A 219 1.23 3.40 -10.11
CA LEU A 219 1.16 1.99 -10.46
C LEU A 219 2.45 1.28 -10.03
N THR A 220 2.33 0.22 -9.24
CA THR A 220 3.43 -0.65 -8.84
C THR A 220 3.36 -1.99 -9.58
N ARG A 221 4.51 -2.51 -10.04
CA ARG A 221 4.62 -3.77 -10.79
C ARG A 221 5.75 -4.64 -10.29
N GLY A 222 5.95 -4.71 -8.99
CA GLY A 222 6.98 -5.54 -8.36
C GLY A 222 8.36 -5.29 -8.98
N ALA A 223 8.99 -6.33 -9.54
CA ALA A 223 10.31 -6.26 -10.16
C ALA A 223 10.36 -5.37 -11.43
N HIS A 224 9.21 -5.02 -12.01
CA HIS A 224 9.13 -4.13 -13.17
C HIS A 224 9.09 -2.64 -12.80
N GLY A 225 9.19 -2.32 -11.50
CA GLY A 225 9.24 -0.94 -11.02
C GLY A 225 7.88 -0.29 -10.85
N SER A 226 7.82 1.01 -11.01
CA SER A 226 6.60 1.80 -10.79
C SER A 226 6.45 2.93 -11.80
N THR A 227 5.21 3.36 -11.99
CA THR A 227 4.87 4.44 -12.94
C THR A 227 3.89 5.41 -12.29
N ALA A 228 4.17 6.71 -12.35
CA ALA A 228 3.25 7.77 -12.01
C ALA A 228 2.51 8.26 -13.26
N PHE A 229 1.19 8.45 -13.12
CA PHE A 229 0.34 9.13 -14.09
C PHE A 229 -0.18 10.39 -13.41
N THR A 230 0.17 11.55 -13.95
CA THR A 230 -0.20 12.83 -13.34
C THR A 230 -1.52 13.34 -13.88
N ALA A 231 -2.16 14.25 -13.13
CA ALA A 231 -3.39 14.90 -13.53
C ALA A 231 -3.25 15.72 -14.83
N ASP A 232 -2.03 16.14 -15.17
CA ASP A 232 -1.70 16.90 -16.37
C ASP A 232 -1.37 15.99 -17.58
N GLY A 233 -1.55 14.67 -17.41
CA GLY A 233 -1.38 13.66 -18.48
C GLY A 233 0.06 13.18 -18.69
N GLU A 234 1.00 13.57 -17.83
CA GLU A 234 2.36 13.06 -17.91
C GLU A 234 2.46 11.63 -17.34
N ARG A 235 3.41 10.88 -17.88
CA ARG A 235 3.76 9.53 -17.42
C ARG A 235 5.25 9.51 -17.07
N VAL A 236 5.54 9.09 -15.84
CA VAL A 236 6.90 8.97 -15.32
C VAL A 236 7.12 7.56 -14.81
N ALA A 237 8.04 6.82 -15.43
CA ALA A 237 8.38 5.45 -15.01
C ALA A 237 9.75 5.42 -14.33
N VAL A 238 9.85 4.61 -13.27
CA VAL A 238 11.09 4.37 -12.53
C VAL A 238 11.28 2.86 -12.37
N PRO A 239 12.45 2.31 -12.72
CA PRO A 239 12.74 0.89 -12.56
C PRO A 239 12.74 0.48 -11.09
N ALA A 240 12.56 -0.82 -10.83
CA ALA A 240 12.70 -1.36 -9.48
C ALA A 240 14.15 -1.23 -8.99
N THR A 241 14.31 -1.01 -7.69
CA THR A 241 15.62 -1.08 -7.04
C THR A 241 16.06 -2.55 -6.96
N PRO A 242 17.20 -2.93 -7.57
CA PRO A 242 17.68 -4.32 -7.55
C PRO A 242 18.03 -4.76 -6.12
N VAL A 243 17.43 -5.86 -5.66
CA VAL A 243 17.71 -6.46 -4.34
C VAL A 243 17.54 -7.97 -4.38
N THR A 244 18.15 -8.66 -3.42
CA THR A 244 17.84 -10.07 -3.16
C THR A 244 16.54 -10.15 -2.40
N VAL A 245 15.56 -10.86 -2.94
CA VAL A 245 14.22 -11.01 -2.35
C VAL A 245 14.27 -12.06 -1.23
N VAL A 246 13.89 -11.64 -0.02
CA VAL A 246 13.70 -12.52 1.15
C VAL A 246 12.20 -12.73 1.41
N ASN A 247 11.43 -11.63 1.36
CA ASN A 247 9.99 -11.65 1.60
C ASN A 247 9.33 -10.53 0.80
N THR A 248 8.17 -10.74 0.21
CA THR A 248 7.47 -9.72 -0.56
C THR A 248 6.34 -9.02 0.21
N ILE A 249 5.97 -9.54 1.38
CA ILE A 249 4.89 -8.98 2.21
C ILE A 249 5.31 -7.60 2.74
N GLY A 250 4.41 -6.63 2.69
CA GLY A 250 4.65 -5.27 3.16
C GLY A 250 5.39 -4.35 2.20
N ALA A 251 5.86 -4.84 1.04
CA ALA A 251 6.52 -4.00 0.04
C ALA A 251 5.62 -2.85 -0.45
N GLY A 252 4.36 -3.15 -0.74
CA GLY A 252 3.34 -2.17 -1.13
C GLY A 252 3.07 -1.14 -0.05
N ASP A 253 3.05 -1.58 1.21
CA ASP A 253 2.80 -0.74 2.37
C ASP A 253 3.98 0.22 2.62
N ALA A 254 5.22 -0.28 2.51
CA ALA A 254 6.42 0.54 2.59
C ALA A 254 6.49 1.57 1.46
N PHE A 255 6.10 1.19 0.24
CA PHE A 255 5.96 2.10 -0.89
C PHE A 255 4.94 3.20 -0.57
N ALA A 256 3.74 2.86 -0.08
CA ALA A 256 2.70 3.80 0.28
C ALA A 256 3.15 4.77 1.40
N ALA A 257 3.81 4.26 2.45
CA ALA A 257 4.37 5.08 3.52
C ALA A 257 5.39 6.09 2.99
N ALA A 258 6.27 5.67 2.10
CA ALA A 258 7.28 6.52 1.49
C ALA A 258 6.68 7.59 0.57
N VAL A 259 5.64 7.27 -0.19
CA VAL A 259 4.87 8.25 -0.98
C VAL A 259 4.27 9.31 -0.07
N LEU A 260 3.57 8.90 0.98
CA LEU A 260 2.96 9.83 1.94
C LEU A 260 4.00 10.71 2.64
N HIS A 261 5.16 10.15 3.02
CA HIS A 261 6.28 10.91 3.57
C HIS A 261 6.74 12.02 2.62
N ARG A 262 6.91 11.72 1.32
CA ARG A 262 7.30 12.72 0.31
C ARG A 262 6.20 13.76 0.08
N LEU A 263 4.95 13.35 0.04
CA LEU A 263 3.81 14.26 -0.12
C LEU A 263 3.65 15.18 1.08
N ALA A 264 3.85 14.69 2.31
CA ALA A 264 3.84 15.53 3.52
C ALA A 264 4.92 16.63 3.47
N ALA A 265 6.10 16.32 2.92
CA ALA A 265 7.17 17.30 2.72
C ALA A 265 6.86 18.32 1.61
N LEU A 266 6.14 17.93 0.57
CA LEU A 266 5.70 18.82 -0.52
C LEU A 266 4.54 19.73 -0.09
N ALA A 267 3.81 19.37 0.97
CA ALA A 267 2.69 20.11 1.53
C ALA A 267 1.69 20.60 0.46
N PRO A 268 1.11 19.71 -0.37
CA PRO A 268 0.15 20.13 -1.38
C PRO A 268 -1.11 20.74 -0.73
N PRO A 269 -1.84 21.60 -1.44
CA PRO A 269 -3.01 22.25 -0.89
C PRO A 269 -4.07 21.24 -0.47
N PRO A 270 -4.67 21.36 0.71
CA PRO A 270 -5.68 20.44 1.21
C PRO A 270 -6.95 20.49 0.34
N GLY A 271 -7.59 19.35 0.15
CA GLY A 271 -8.86 19.22 -0.59
C GLY A 271 -8.77 19.52 -2.09
N GLY A 272 -7.56 19.66 -2.62
CA GLY A 272 -7.30 19.94 -4.04
C GLY A 272 -6.46 18.85 -4.73
N PRO A 273 -6.36 18.91 -6.06
CA PRO A 273 -5.54 17.97 -6.82
C PRO A 273 -4.07 18.05 -6.41
N VAL A 274 -3.44 16.90 -6.23
CA VAL A 274 -2.00 16.81 -5.99
C VAL A 274 -1.28 16.94 -7.32
N ARG A 275 -0.65 18.11 -7.53
CA ARG A 275 0.17 18.37 -8.71
C ARG A 275 1.63 18.21 -8.37
N VAL A 276 2.33 17.43 -9.17
CA VAL A 276 3.77 17.19 -9.03
C VAL A 276 4.44 17.41 -10.38
N THR A 277 5.63 17.97 -10.37
CA THR A 277 6.45 18.03 -11.59
C THR A 277 6.97 16.62 -11.94
N ARG A 278 7.50 16.47 -13.15
CA ARG A 278 8.13 15.23 -13.59
C ARG A 278 9.24 14.79 -12.63
N GLU A 279 10.09 15.73 -12.20
CA GLU A 279 11.19 15.49 -11.27
C GLU A 279 10.68 15.06 -9.89
N GLN A 280 9.62 15.73 -9.39
CA GLN A 280 9.00 15.36 -8.13
C GLN A 280 8.37 13.96 -8.19
N ALA A 281 7.69 13.63 -9.28
CA ALA A 281 7.13 12.30 -9.50
C ALA A 281 8.23 11.24 -9.54
N ALA A 282 9.34 11.48 -10.24
CA ALA A 282 10.48 10.59 -10.29
C ALA A 282 11.12 10.40 -8.90
N ASP A 283 11.32 11.47 -8.13
CA ASP A 283 11.86 11.39 -6.76
C ASP A 283 10.95 10.59 -5.84
N ILE A 284 9.63 10.84 -5.88
CA ILE A 284 8.64 10.09 -5.10
C ILE A 284 8.75 8.59 -5.41
N LEU A 285 8.72 8.22 -6.69
CA LEU A 285 8.77 6.83 -7.11
C LEU A 285 10.10 6.15 -6.74
N ALA A 286 11.23 6.83 -6.97
CA ALA A 286 12.54 6.29 -6.65
C ALA A 286 12.72 6.10 -5.14
N PHE A 287 12.26 7.05 -4.32
CA PHE A 287 12.30 6.93 -2.87
C PHE A 287 11.38 5.81 -2.37
N ALA A 288 10.16 5.73 -2.90
CA ALA A 288 9.21 4.69 -2.54
C ALA A 288 9.69 3.30 -2.99
N GLY A 289 10.33 3.20 -4.16
CA GLY A 289 10.97 1.96 -4.63
C GLY A 289 12.08 1.46 -3.70
N ARG A 290 12.92 2.38 -3.16
CA ARG A 290 13.95 2.01 -2.16
C ARG A 290 13.33 1.56 -0.83
N ALA A 291 12.23 2.18 -0.40
CA ALA A 291 11.50 1.75 0.79
C ALA A 291 10.96 0.32 0.64
N ALA A 292 10.31 0.05 -0.48
CA ALA A 292 9.84 -1.30 -0.82
C ALA A 292 11.01 -2.31 -0.87
N ALA A 293 12.11 -1.97 -1.53
CA ALA A 293 13.30 -2.80 -1.63
C ALA A 293 13.91 -3.12 -0.26
N ALA A 294 13.96 -2.16 0.66
CA ALA A 294 14.46 -2.36 2.02
C ALA A 294 13.60 -3.39 2.80
N VAL A 295 12.29 -3.39 2.61
CA VAL A 295 11.40 -4.40 3.23
C VAL A 295 11.58 -5.75 2.55
N VAL A 296 11.59 -5.81 1.23
CA VAL A 296 11.72 -7.05 0.46
C VAL A 296 13.03 -7.80 0.75
N SER A 297 14.10 -7.08 1.06
CA SER A 297 15.41 -7.67 1.41
C SER A 297 15.56 -8.05 2.88
N GLY A 298 14.57 -7.75 3.71
CA GLY A 298 14.54 -8.07 5.14
C GLY A 298 13.57 -9.20 5.49
N PRO A 299 13.66 -9.73 6.72
CA PRO A 299 12.76 -10.79 7.17
C PRO A 299 11.36 -10.30 7.60
N GLY A 300 11.19 -9.00 7.83
CA GLY A 300 9.95 -8.40 8.34
C GLY A 300 9.05 -7.84 7.25
N THR A 301 7.87 -7.37 7.66
CA THR A 301 6.83 -6.83 6.77
C THR A 301 6.76 -5.30 6.76
N ALA A 302 7.54 -4.63 7.60
CA ALA A 302 7.57 -3.18 7.74
C ALA A 302 9.00 -2.62 7.73
N LEU A 303 9.15 -1.34 7.44
CA LEU A 303 10.43 -0.65 7.53
C LEU A 303 11.00 -0.73 8.94
N THR A 304 12.29 -1.04 9.05
CA THR A 304 12.98 -1.20 10.35
C THR A 304 13.74 0.05 10.79
N GLY A 305 13.93 1.03 9.89
CA GLY A 305 14.68 2.26 10.19
C GLY A 305 14.59 3.29 9.07
N PRO A 306 15.25 4.46 9.25
CA PRO A 306 15.29 5.49 8.24
C PRO A 306 16.04 5.01 6.99
N LEU A 307 15.56 5.41 5.83
CA LEU A 307 16.27 5.19 4.56
C LEU A 307 17.41 6.20 4.42
N ALA A 308 18.55 5.76 3.88
CA ALA A 308 19.64 6.66 3.53
C ALA A 308 19.15 7.76 2.57
N ARG A 309 19.59 9.00 2.82
CA ARG A 309 19.33 10.13 1.91
C ARG A 309 20.29 10.04 0.74
N ASP A 310 19.98 9.25 -0.26
CA ASP A 310 20.69 9.34 -1.53
C ASP A 310 19.98 10.36 -2.42
N THR A 311 20.74 11.32 -2.90
CA THR A 311 20.31 12.21 -3.98
C THR A 311 20.13 11.33 -5.22
N VAL A 312 18.90 11.27 -5.72
CA VAL A 312 18.64 10.61 -7.02
C VAL A 312 19.41 11.37 -8.07
N ASP A 313 20.35 10.70 -8.76
CA ASP A 313 21.02 11.25 -9.92
C ASP A 313 19.98 11.31 -11.08
N LEU A 314 19.30 12.43 -11.18
CA LEU A 314 18.27 12.68 -12.18
C LEU A 314 18.84 12.68 -13.62
N THR A 315 20.17 12.77 -13.80
CA THR A 315 20.81 12.75 -15.11
C THR A 315 20.69 11.39 -15.80
N ARG A 316 20.51 10.31 -15.07
CA ARG A 316 20.26 8.96 -15.63
C ARG A 316 18.83 8.72 -16.09
N LEU A 317 17.86 9.48 -15.60
CA LEU A 317 16.43 9.36 -15.98
C LEU A 317 16.10 10.06 -17.32
N ALA A 318 17.02 10.89 -17.85
CA ALA A 318 16.79 11.67 -19.07
C ALA A 318 17.09 10.90 -20.37
N LEU A 319 17.58 9.66 -20.33
CA LEU A 319 18.08 8.97 -21.53
C LEU A 319 17.07 8.06 -22.25
N ASP A 320 15.85 7.86 -21.74
CA ASP A 320 14.85 6.98 -22.38
C ASP A 320 13.72 7.71 -23.10
N THR A 321 13.86 9.00 -23.42
CA THR A 321 12.81 9.79 -24.08
C THR A 321 12.99 9.99 -25.59
N THR A 322 13.84 9.23 -26.25
CA THR A 322 13.99 9.26 -27.72
C THR A 322 13.67 7.90 -28.34
N SER A 323 12.45 7.41 -28.13
CA SER A 323 11.83 6.47 -29.04
C SER A 323 10.70 7.20 -29.76
N ASP A 324 11.07 7.81 -30.87
CA ASP A 324 10.20 8.50 -31.81
C ASP A 324 9.15 7.53 -32.37
N ALA A 325 7.89 7.80 -32.07
CA ALA A 325 6.75 7.08 -32.64
C ALA A 325 6.46 7.58 -34.06
N ARG A 326 7.36 7.35 -35.00
CA ARG A 326 7.12 7.45 -36.44
C ARG A 326 8.00 6.47 -37.17
N THR A 327 7.44 5.34 -37.51
CA THR A 327 7.69 4.40 -38.62
C THR A 327 7.55 2.95 -38.13
N ALA A 328 6.35 2.48 -37.95
CA ALA A 328 6.08 1.04 -37.93
C ALA A 328 5.37 0.66 -39.23
N GLY A 329 6.15 0.25 -40.22
CA GLY A 329 5.67 -0.58 -41.31
C GLY A 329 5.44 -2.02 -40.84
N PRO A 330 4.58 -2.81 -41.49
CA PRO A 330 4.23 -4.14 -41.02
C PRO A 330 5.34 -5.14 -41.32
N GLY A 331 5.84 -5.81 -40.29
CA GLY A 331 6.62 -7.03 -40.41
C GLY A 331 8.05 -6.97 -39.90
N HIS A 332 8.25 -7.06 -38.60
CA HIS A 332 9.46 -7.67 -38.04
C HIS A 332 9.13 -8.37 -36.73
N ARG A 333 9.30 -9.67 -36.79
CA ARG A 333 9.26 -10.63 -35.68
C ARG A 333 10.60 -10.50 -34.95
N TRP A 334 10.59 -10.03 -33.71
CA TRP A 334 11.79 -10.03 -32.86
C TRP A 334 11.85 -11.39 -32.14
N LEU A 335 12.76 -12.25 -32.58
CA LEU A 335 13.27 -13.36 -31.81
C LEU A 335 14.36 -12.79 -30.87
N LEU A 336 14.08 -12.79 -29.57
CA LEU A 336 15.11 -12.60 -28.55
C LEU A 336 15.65 -14.00 -28.19
N ASP A 337 16.83 -14.32 -28.68
CA ASP A 337 17.66 -15.41 -28.18
C ASP A 337 18.16 -15.02 -26.80
N LEU A 338 17.62 -15.65 -25.76
CA LEU A 338 18.20 -15.64 -24.42
C LEU A 338 19.09 -16.89 -24.29
N PRO A 339 20.34 -16.77 -23.79
CA PRO A 339 21.16 -17.96 -23.51
C PRO A 339 20.57 -18.70 -22.31
N GLU A 340 20.34 -19.99 -22.51
CA GLU A 340 20.01 -20.95 -21.43
C GLU A 340 21.28 -21.18 -20.60
N GLU A 341 21.31 -20.71 -19.36
CA GLU A 341 22.26 -21.17 -18.36
C GLU A 341 21.53 -22.11 -17.38
N PRO A 342 22.11 -23.26 -17.05
CA PRO A 342 21.43 -24.27 -16.23
C PRO A 342 21.45 -23.90 -14.75
N VAL A 343 20.27 -23.95 -14.12
CA VAL A 343 20.11 -23.83 -12.67
C VAL A 343 20.69 -25.08 -12.01
N THR A 344 21.83 -24.95 -11.32
CA THR A 344 22.36 -26.01 -10.47
C THR A 344 21.64 -25.95 -9.12
N VAL A 345 20.78 -26.93 -8.88
CA VAL A 345 20.21 -27.22 -7.56
C VAL A 345 21.28 -27.92 -6.74
N VAL A 346 21.76 -27.28 -5.67
CA VAL A 346 22.57 -27.94 -4.63
C VAL A 346 21.60 -28.31 -3.51
N GLY A 347 21.64 -29.60 -3.12
CA GLY A 347 20.78 -30.28 -2.17
C GLY A 347 20.93 -29.84 -0.71
#